data_0db99718729c6ba2791b282992f4a546
#
_entry.id   0db99718729c6ba2791b282992f4a546
#
_cell.length_a   1.000
_cell.length_b   1.000
_cell.length_c   1.000
_cell.angle_alpha   90.00
_cell.angle_beta   90.00
_cell.angle_gamma   90.00
#
_symmetry.space_group_name_H-M   'P 1'
#
loop_
_entity.id
_entity.type
_entity.pdbx_description
1 polymer ?
#
loop_
_entity_poly.entity_id
_entity_poly.type
_entity_poly.pdbx_seq_one_letter_code
_entity_poly.pdbx_strand_id
1 'polypeptide(L)'
;FYSLRTSPQIGPDWVKGDRYEYRKFSTFTNGSMKNVKMKEGEQKAQNDLSQWVAVSGKYFALVVLPEKPIQNAVYSQKTTPDVPLYDSQIFIGTSPVQGNKRVDVYRVYIGPNSDKFLSKYNVSANNVLGIHDAQINMIAATGGILWPLEMVLKFLLENLNKLVGNWGV
;
A
#
# COMPACT_ATOMS: atom_id res chain seq x y z
N PHE A 1 26.07 -3.15 -1.00
CA PHE A 1 24.63 -2.90 -1.25
C PHE A 1 23.83 -3.78 -0.33
N TYR A 2 22.85 -3.22 0.34
CA TYR A 2 21.79 -4.02 0.94
C TYR A 2 20.43 -3.53 0.44
N SER A 3 19.44 -4.37 0.50
CA SER A 3 18.08 -4.02 0.13
C SER A 3 17.12 -4.42 1.24
N LEU A 4 16.13 -3.59 1.52
CA LEU A 4 14.98 -4.01 2.28
C LEU A 4 14.05 -4.77 1.34
N ARG A 5 13.72 -6.00 1.69
CA ARG A 5 12.77 -6.82 0.97
C ARG A 5 11.51 -6.99 1.79
N THR A 6 10.36 -6.81 1.17
CA THR A 6 9.07 -7.19 1.73
C THR A 6 8.49 -8.35 0.94
N SER A 7 7.95 -9.34 1.61
CA SER A 7 7.27 -10.48 0.97
C SER A 7 6.01 -10.80 1.78
N PRO A 8 5.03 -9.90 1.81
CA PRO A 8 3.85 -10.12 2.62
C PRO A 8 2.85 -11.02 1.92
N GLN A 9 2.36 -12.02 2.62
CA GLN A 9 1.09 -12.65 2.34
C GLN A 9 -0.01 -11.75 2.94
N ILE A 10 -0.49 -10.79 2.17
CA ILE A 10 -1.54 -9.86 2.61
C ILE A 10 -2.87 -10.20 1.96
N GLY A 11 -3.75 -10.85 2.70
CA GLY A 11 -5.07 -11.26 2.24
C GLY A 11 -5.20 -12.76 2.07
N PRO A 12 -6.35 -13.22 1.55
CA PRO A 12 -6.63 -14.64 1.35
C PRO A 12 -5.67 -15.28 0.34
N ASP A 13 -5.68 -16.60 0.33
CA ASP A 13 -4.92 -17.39 -0.63
C ASP A 13 -5.32 -17.06 -2.06
N TRP A 14 -4.35 -17.17 -2.96
CA TRP A 14 -4.62 -16.94 -4.37
C TRP A 14 -5.44 -18.07 -4.96
N VAL A 15 -6.52 -17.70 -5.65
CA VAL A 15 -7.35 -18.62 -6.43
C VAL A 15 -7.30 -18.20 -7.89
N LYS A 16 -6.93 -19.12 -8.77
CA LYS A 16 -6.88 -18.86 -10.22
C LYS A 16 -8.24 -18.42 -10.75
N GLY A 17 -8.27 -17.25 -11.38
CA GLY A 17 -9.49 -16.66 -11.94
C GLY A 17 -10.32 -15.85 -10.96
N ASP A 18 -9.87 -15.68 -9.72
CA ASP A 18 -10.50 -14.75 -8.80
C ASP A 18 -10.33 -13.31 -9.29
N ARG A 19 -11.47 -12.66 -9.56
CA ARG A 19 -11.53 -11.27 -10.02
C ARG A 19 -11.59 -10.27 -8.87
N TYR A 20 -11.82 -10.73 -7.66
CA TYR A 20 -12.05 -9.88 -6.49
C TYR A 20 -10.80 -9.69 -5.66
N GLU A 21 -9.84 -10.61 -5.75
CA GLU A 21 -8.55 -10.48 -5.09
C GLU A 21 -7.51 -9.89 -6.03
N TYR A 22 -6.80 -8.91 -5.53
CA TYR A 22 -5.76 -8.23 -6.29
C TYR A 22 -4.58 -7.88 -5.38
N ARG A 23 -3.44 -7.69 -6.01
CA ARG A 23 -2.29 -7.05 -5.39
C ARG A 23 -1.91 -5.84 -6.24
N LYS A 24 -1.83 -4.71 -5.59
CA LYS A 24 -1.40 -3.46 -6.20
C LYS A 24 -0.09 -3.01 -5.59
N PHE A 25 0.83 -2.63 -6.44
CA PHE A 25 1.98 -1.84 -6.03
C PHE A 25 1.68 -0.36 -6.25
N SER A 26 2.03 0.45 -5.28
CA SER A 26 1.84 1.90 -5.33
C SER A 26 3.09 2.60 -4.84
N THR A 27 3.31 3.79 -5.35
CA THR A 27 4.40 4.66 -4.93
C THR A 27 3.92 6.09 -4.87
N PHE A 28 4.49 6.87 -3.96
CA PHE A 28 4.22 8.30 -3.87
C PHE A 28 5.45 9.09 -4.31
N THR A 29 5.30 9.79 -5.41
CA THR A 29 6.38 10.45 -6.11
C THR A 29 5.89 11.82 -6.59
N ASN A 30 6.66 12.87 -6.33
CA ASN A 30 6.35 14.24 -6.75
C ASN A 30 4.93 14.70 -6.32
N GLY A 31 4.55 14.40 -5.06
CA GLY A 31 3.27 14.83 -4.50
C GLY A 31 2.05 14.05 -5.02
N SER A 32 2.24 12.96 -5.74
CA SER A 32 1.14 12.15 -6.26
C SER A 32 1.39 10.65 -6.12
N MET A 33 0.31 9.91 -5.87
CA MET A 33 0.35 8.46 -5.87
C MET A 33 0.27 7.92 -7.30
N LYS A 34 1.14 6.98 -7.62
CA LYS A 34 1.12 6.22 -8.88
C LYS A 34 0.96 4.74 -8.58
N ASN A 35 0.08 4.08 -9.33
CA ASN A 35 -0.01 2.62 -9.31
C ASN A 35 0.99 2.03 -10.29
N VAL A 36 1.79 1.09 -9.82
CA VAL A 36 2.73 0.34 -10.65
C VAL A 36 1.97 -0.88 -11.20
N LYS A 37 1.58 -0.79 -12.47
CA LYS A 37 0.89 -1.90 -13.14
C LYS A 37 1.88 -3.04 -13.36
N MET A 38 1.56 -4.21 -12.83
CA MET A 38 2.36 -5.43 -12.92
C MET A 38 1.58 -6.53 -13.61
N LYS A 39 2.27 -7.35 -14.38
CA LYS A 39 1.78 -8.64 -14.87
C LYS A 39 2.38 -9.75 -14.01
N GLU A 40 1.76 -10.91 -14.07
CA GLU A 40 2.31 -12.10 -13.43
C GLU A 40 3.71 -12.42 -13.97
N GLY A 41 4.65 -12.73 -13.08
CA GLY A 41 6.05 -12.99 -13.41
C GLY A 41 6.87 -11.75 -13.76
N GLU A 42 6.26 -10.58 -13.74
CA GLU A 42 6.93 -9.34 -14.12
C GLU A 42 7.77 -8.76 -12.97
N GLN A 43 8.87 -8.14 -13.34
CA GLN A 43 9.66 -7.27 -12.47
C GLN A 43 9.75 -5.88 -13.08
N LYS A 44 9.54 -4.85 -12.28
CA LYS A 44 9.65 -3.45 -12.70
C LYS A 44 10.56 -2.68 -11.78
N ALA A 45 11.55 -2.04 -12.35
CA ALA A 45 12.38 -1.06 -11.65
C ALA A 45 11.75 0.33 -11.77
N GLN A 46 11.82 1.09 -10.68
CA GLN A 46 11.46 2.50 -10.62
C GLN A 46 12.62 3.29 -10.06
N ASN A 47 13.03 4.30 -10.79
CA ASN A 47 14.17 5.15 -10.44
C ASN A 47 13.75 6.57 -10.01
N ASP A 48 12.44 6.85 -9.95
CA ASP A 48 11.93 8.12 -9.43
C ASP A 48 12.07 8.17 -7.90
N LEU A 49 12.35 9.37 -7.38
CA LEU A 49 12.38 9.60 -5.94
C LEU A 49 11.01 9.35 -5.33
N SER A 50 10.91 8.33 -4.50
CA SER A 50 9.66 7.94 -3.85
C SER A 50 9.70 8.23 -2.35
N GLN A 51 8.68 8.91 -1.84
CA GLN A 51 8.51 9.17 -0.41
C GLN A 51 8.06 7.92 0.34
N TRP A 52 7.27 7.09 -0.30
CA TRP A 52 6.92 5.76 0.19
C TRP A 52 6.59 4.81 -0.98
N VAL A 53 6.68 3.54 -0.67
CA VAL A 53 6.28 2.45 -1.56
C VAL A 53 5.35 1.51 -0.80
N ALA A 54 4.40 0.91 -1.51
CA ALA A 54 3.40 0.05 -0.90
C ALA A 54 3.04 -1.15 -1.76
N VAL A 55 2.64 -2.21 -1.08
CA VAL A 55 1.86 -3.29 -1.66
C VAL A 55 0.54 -3.38 -0.90
N SER A 56 -0.56 -3.44 -1.62
CA SER A 56 -1.90 -3.53 -1.03
C SER A 56 -2.74 -4.58 -1.73
N GLY A 57 -3.54 -5.26 -0.94
CA GLY A 57 -4.67 -6.07 -1.39
C GLY A 57 -5.97 -5.36 -1.10
N LYS A 58 -7.06 -6.10 -1.19
CA LYS A 58 -8.41 -5.58 -0.91
C LYS A 58 -8.58 -5.11 0.54
N TYR A 59 -8.04 -5.87 1.49
CA TYR A 59 -8.29 -5.65 2.93
C TYR A 59 -7.09 -5.11 3.69
N PHE A 60 -5.88 -5.39 3.23
CA PHE A 60 -4.66 -5.04 3.93
C PHE A 60 -3.67 -4.31 3.03
N ALA A 61 -2.85 -3.48 3.65
CA ALA A 61 -1.74 -2.80 3.01
C ALA A 61 -0.47 -2.91 3.85
N LEU A 62 0.65 -3.01 3.14
CA LEU A 62 1.98 -2.80 3.67
C LEU A 62 2.56 -1.58 2.99
N VAL A 63 2.98 -0.61 3.80
CA VAL A 63 3.59 0.64 3.31
C VAL A 63 4.94 0.82 3.97
N VAL A 64 5.95 1.09 3.19
CA VAL A 64 7.30 1.42 3.67
C VAL A 64 7.56 2.90 3.45
N LEU A 65 7.78 3.62 4.56
CA LEU A 65 8.07 5.05 4.59
C LEU A 65 9.49 5.24 5.11
N PRO A 66 10.47 5.42 4.25
CA PRO A 66 11.81 5.75 4.68
C PRO A 66 11.88 7.21 5.14
N GLU A 67 12.84 7.51 5.99
CA GLU A 67 13.14 8.88 6.39
C GLU A 67 13.72 9.69 5.21
N LYS A 68 14.49 9.02 4.34
CA LYS A 68 15.03 9.60 3.11
C LYS A 68 14.32 8.97 1.89
N PRO A 69 13.97 9.77 0.88
CA PRO A 69 13.29 9.23 -0.30
C PRO A 69 14.05 8.07 -0.95
N ILE A 70 13.28 7.09 -1.40
CA ILE A 70 13.78 5.90 -2.10
C ILE A 70 14.19 6.32 -3.52
N GLN A 71 15.42 6.05 -3.90
CA GLN A 71 15.90 6.32 -5.26
C GLN A 71 15.63 5.16 -6.22
N ASN A 72 15.73 3.95 -5.70
CA ASN A 72 15.58 2.74 -6.51
C ASN A 72 14.63 1.77 -5.82
N ALA A 73 13.54 1.43 -6.46
CA ALA A 73 12.64 0.37 -6.04
C ALA A 73 12.46 -0.63 -7.17
N VAL A 74 12.47 -1.91 -6.85
CA VAL A 74 12.12 -2.99 -7.78
C VAL A 74 10.90 -3.71 -7.24
N TYR A 75 9.86 -3.75 -8.02
CA TYR A 75 8.63 -4.48 -7.74
C TYR A 75 8.68 -5.80 -8.47
N SER A 76 8.30 -6.86 -7.79
CA SER A 76 8.22 -8.20 -8.38
C SER A 76 6.92 -8.86 -7.97
N GLN A 77 6.22 -9.44 -8.92
CA GLN A 77 5.00 -10.20 -8.68
C GLN A 77 5.13 -11.57 -9.32
N LYS A 78 4.99 -12.60 -8.52
CA LYS A 78 5.04 -13.99 -8.96
C LYS A 78 3.92 -14.78 -8.27
N THR A 79 3.27 -15.65 -9.01
CA THR A 79 2.40 -16.69 -8.47
C THR A 79 3.11 -18.02 -8.54
N THR A 80 2.95 -18.85 -7.52
CA THR A 80 3.52 -20.19 -7.50
C THR A 80 2.35 -21.17 -7.71
N PRO A 81 2.31 -21.93 -8.81
CA PRO A 81 1.17 -22.76 -9.16
C PRO A 81 0.79 -23.80 -8.11
N ASP A 82 1.81 -24.34 -7.44
CA ASP A 82 1.64 -25.43 -6.45
C ASP A 82 1.39 -24.95 -5.02
N VAL A 83 1.53 -23.63 -4.80
CA VAL A 83 1.28 -22.98 -3.51
C VAL A 83 0.44 -21.77 -3.78
N PRO A 84 -0.75 -21.62 -3.17
CA PRO A 84 -1.66 -20.52 -3.45
C PRO A 84 -1.16 -19.20 -2.85
N LEU A 85 0.00 -18.75 -3.28
CA LEU A 85 0.69 -17.56 -2.79
C LEU A 85 0.83 -16.51 -3.88
N TYR A 86 0.43 -15.28 -3.57
CA TYR A 86 0.90 -14.11 -4.28
C TYR A 86 2.24 -13.66 -3.68
N ASP A 87 3.33 -13.99 -4.34
CA ASP A 87 4.65 -13.50 -3.97
C ASP A 87 4.85 -12.08 -4.52
N SER A 88 4.40 -11.10 -3.75
CA SER A 88 4.48 -9.69 -4.07
C SER A 88 5.63 -9.07 -3.31
N GLN A 89 6.71 -8.72 -3.99
CA GLN A 89 7.94 -8.24 -3.36
C GLN A 89 8.26 -6.82 -3.77
N ILE A 90 8.76 -6.03 -2.81
CA ILE A 90 9.37 -4.74 -3.06
C ILE A 90 10.82 -4.81 -2.55
N PHE A 91 11.76 -4.55 -3.43
CA PHE A 91 13.16 -4.39 -3.10
C PHE A 91 13.50 -2.90 -3.12
N ILE A 92 13.99 -2.38 -2.00
CA ILE A 92 14.42 -0.99 -1.88
C ILE A 92 15.94 -0.97 -1.90
N GLY A 93 16.49 -0.47 -2.98
CA GLY A 93 17.93 -0.28 -3.12
C GLY A 93 18.41 0.92 -2.30
N THR A 94 19.54 0.75 -1.66
CA THR A 94 20.21 1.83 -0.94
C THR A 94 21.48 2.26 -1.66
N SER A 95 21.84 3.53 -1.58
CA SER A 95 23.10 4.02 -2.11
C SER A 95 24.30 3.35 -1.40
N PRO A 96 25.46 3.23 -2.05
CA PRO A 96 26.67 2.73 -1.41
C PRO A 96 26.99 3.48 -0.13
N VAL A 97 27.49 2.77 0.87
CA VAL A 97 27.95 3.37 2.11
C VAL A 97 29.24 4.15 1.83
N GLN A 98 29.23 5.44 2.13
CA GLN A 98 30.41 6.25 2.14
C GLN A 98 30.89 6.40 3.59
N GLY A 99 32.08 5.89 3.91
CA GLY A 99 32.59 5.86 5.27
C GLY A 99 32.27 4.58 6.04
N ASN A 100 32.46 4.61 7.36
CA ASN A 100 32.42 3.41 8.20
C ASN A 100 31.02 3.08 8.76
N LYS A 101 30.05 4.00 8.65
CA LYS A 101 28.71 3.80 9.23
C LYS A 101 27.64 4.51 8.42
N ARG A 102 26.54 3.84 8.20
CA ARG A 102 25.29 4.40 7.69
C ARG A 102 24.14 3.92 8.54
N VAL A 103 23.19 4.79 8.81
CA VAL A 103 21.92 4.47 9.46
C VAL A 103 20.80 4.87 8.50
N ASP A 104 19.95 3.90 8.16
CA ASP A 104 18.74 4.14 7.39
C ASP A 104 17.53 3.79 8.27
N VAL A 105 16.60 4.71 8.36
CA VAL A 105 15.39 4.55 9.18
C VAL A 105 14.21 4.34 8.25
N TYR A 106 13.50 3.25 8.50
CA TYR A 106 12.25 2.90 7.79
C TYR A 106 11.12 2.81 8.80
N ARG A 107 10.01 3.43 8.48
CA ARG A 107 8.75 3.23 9.18
C ARG A 107 7.90 2.33 8.32
N VAL A 108 7.25 1.33 8.94
CA VAL A 108 6.46 0.35 8.21
C VAL A 108 5.06 0.34 8.78
N TYR A 109 4.08 0.54 7.92
CA TYR A 109 2.69 0.30 8.22
C TYR A 109 2.29 -1.07 7.70
N ILE A 110 1.70 -1.89 8.53
CA ILE A 110 1.05 -3.15 8.16
C ILE A 110 -0.30 -3.16 8.85
N GLY A 111 -1.37 -3.13 8.06
CA GLY A 111 -2.72 -3.04 8.63
C GLY A 111 -3.82 -2.94 7.59
N PRO A 112 -5.06 -2.62 8.04
CA PRO A 112 -6.21 -2.52 7.15
C PRO A 112 -6.03 -1.48 6.05
N ASN A 113 -6.39 -1.86 4.82
CA ASN A 113 -6.43 -0.96 3.67
C ASN A 113 -7.73 -0.15 3.70
N SER A 114 -7.82 0.79 4.62
CA SER A 114 -9.01 1.61 4.83
C SER A 114 -8.63 3.04 5.16
N ASP A 115 -9.32 4.00 4.56
CA ASP A 115 -9.10 5.42 4.79
C ASP A 115 -9.15 5.79 6.28
N LYS A 116 -10.08 5.21 7.04
CA LYS A 116 -10.20 5.40 8.49
C LYS A 116 -8.90 5.15 9.26
N PHE A 117 -8.10 4.18 8.85
CA PHE A 117 -6.84 3.83 9.51
C PHE A 117 -5.66 4.57 8.90
N LEU A 118 -5.63 4.71 7.59
CA LEU A 118 -4.51 5.29 6.86
C LEU A 118 -4.44 6.82 6.98
N SER A 119 -5.58 7.50 7.04
CA SER A 119 -5.65 8.95 7.20
C SER A 119 -5.07 9.48 8.52
N LYS A 120 -4.94 8.63 9.53
CA LYS A 120 -4.28 8.98 10.80
C LYS A 120 -2.85 9.47 10.61
N TYR A 121 -2.17 9.00 9.57
CA TYR A 121 -0.78 9.35 9.25
C TYR A 121 -0.62 10.67 8.50
N ASN A 122 -1.71 11.39 8.27
CA ASN A 122 -1.69 12.75 7.73
C ASN A 122 -1.50 13.81 8.83
N VAL A 123 -1.75 13.44 10.10
CA VAL A 123 -1.58 14.34 11.25
C VAL A 123 -0.73 13.64 12.31
N SER A 124 0.41 14.21 12.64
CA SER A 124 1.38 13.61 13.56
C SER A 124 0.83 13.34 14.96
N ALA A 125 -0.10 14.16 15.44
CA ALA A 125 -0.76 13.97 16.73
C ALA A 125 -1.68 12.74 16.77
N ASN A 126 -2.07 12.19 15.64
CA ASN A 126 -3.01 11.09 15.53
C ASN A 126 -2.33 9.72 15.39
N ASN A 127 -1.00 9.70 15.35
CA ASN A 127 -0.25 8.46 15.22
C ASN A 127 1.03 8.45 16.07
N VAL A 128 1.35 7.26 16.59
CA VAL A 128 2.50 7.05 17.48
C VAL A 128 3.87 7.22 16.79
N LEU A 129 3.89 7.23 15.47
CA LEU A 129 5.13 7.38 14.69
C LEU A 129 5.49 8.84 14.43
N GLY A 130 4.61 9.77 14.80
CA GLY A 130 4.81 11.20 14.57
C GLY A 130 4.90 11.58 13.08
N ILE A 131 4.39 10.74 12.18
CA ILE A 131 4.40 10.99 10.74
C ILE A 131 3.38 12.07 10.44
N HIS A 132 3.78 13.02 9.59
CA HIS A 132 2.94 14.10 9.12
C HIS A 132 2.84 14.05 7.60
N ASP A 133 1.64 14.31 7.09
CA ASP A 133 1.33 14.45 5.65
C ASP A 133 1.86 13.30 4.76
N ALA A 134 1.78 12.08 5.28
CA ALA A 134 2.25 10.92 4.52
C ALA A 134 1.36 10.56 3.33
N GLN A 135 0.09 10.98 3.35
CA GLN A 135 -0.92 10.74 2.31
C GLN A 135 -1.07 9.27 1.90
N ILE A 136 -0.76 8.34 2.82
CA ILE A 136 -0.86 6.90 2.55
C ILE A 136 -2.32 6.43 2.42
N ASN A 137 -3.28 7.23 2.89
CA ASN A 137 -4.71 6.99 2.70
C ASN A 137 -5.13 6.97 1.22
N MET A 138 -4.34 7.58 0.33
CA MET A 138 -4.57 7.49 -1.12
C MET A 138 -4.56 6.05 -1.64
N ILE A 139 -3.90 5.12 -0.94
CA ILE A 139 -3.89 3.69 -1.29
C ILE A 139 -5.29 3.09 -1.19
N ALA A 140 -6.08 3.50 -0.18
CA ALA A 140 -7.44 3.04 0.02
C ALA A 140 -8.45 3.73 -0.91
N ALA A 141 -8.07 4.83 -1.53
CA ALA A 141 -8.93 5.54 -2.46
C ALA A 141 -9.14 4.68 -3.73
N THR A 142 -10.27 4.04 -3.81
CA THR A 142 -10.75 3.38 -5.02
C THR A 142 -11.24 4.44 -6.00
N GLY A 143 -10.32 5.16 -6.62
CA GLY A 143 -10.63 6.18 -7.60
C GLY A 143 -11.20 5.57 -8.89
N GLY A 144 -12.40 5.00 -8.83
CA GLY A 144 -13.16 4.56 -9.99
C GLY A 144 -14.18 5.61 -10.43
N ILE A 145 -14.67 5.49 -11.67
CA ILE A 145 -15.76 6.30 -12.22
C ILE A 145 -17.03 6.29 -11.32
N LEU A 146 -17.17 5.24 -10.52
CA LEU A 146 -18.28 5.05 -9.58
C LEU A 146 -18.04 5.63 -8.18
N TRP A 147 -16.89 6.28 -7.92
CA TRP A 147 -16.57 6.87 -6.62
C TRP A 147 -17.66 7.83 -6.08
N PRO A 148 -18.30 8.72 -6.89
CA PRO A 148 -19.37 9.57 -6.38
C PRO A 148 -20.59 8.76 -5.95
N LEU A 149 -20.92 7.69 -6.68
CA LEU A 149 -22.04 6.80 -6.34
C LEU A 149 -21.75 6.02 -5.04
N GLU A 150 -20.52 5.55 -4.88
CA GLU A 150 -20.06 4.88 -3.65
C GLU A 150 -20.19 5.81 -2.43
N MET A 151 -19.80 7.09 -2.56
CA MET A 151 -19.99 8.08 -1.49
C MET A 151 -21.46 8.29 -1.12
N VAL A 152 -22.32 8.42 -2.12
CA VAL A 152 -23.77 8.61 -1.88
C VAL A 152 -24.37 7.38 -1.20
N LEU A 153 -24.05 6.18 -1.69
CA LEU A 153 -24.53 4.93 -1.08
C LEU A 153 -24.02 4.76 0.36
N LYS A 154 -22.75 5.04 0.59
CA LYS A 154 -22.17 4.99 1.94
C LYS A 154 -22.87 5.96 2.89
N PHE A 155 -23.08 7.19 2.46
CA PHE A 155 -23.84 8.19 3.25
C PHE A 155 -25.26 7.72 3.57
N LEU A 156 -25.99 7.19 2.58
CA LEU A 156 -27.33 6.68 2.79
C LEU A 156 -27.35 5.49 3.76
N LEU A 157 -26.45 4.52 3.60
CA LEU A 157 -26.35 3.37 4.48
C LEU A 157 -26.00 3.76 5.92
N GLU A 158 -25.06 4.69 6.11
CA GLU A 158 -24.69 5.17 7.43
C GLU A 158 -25.86 5.87 8.14
N ASN A 159 -26.66 6.66 7.41
CA ASN A 159 -27.83 7.31 7.97
C ASN A 159 -28.97 6.31 8.25
N LEU A 160 -29.22 5.38 7.36
CA LEU A 160 -30.17 4.30 7.60
C LEU A 160 -29.79 3.46 8.82
N ASN A 161 -28.52 3.12 8.96
CA ASN A 161 -28.05 2.37 10.12
C ASN A 161 -28.24 3.14 11.43
N LYS A 162 -28.08 4.47 11.43
CA LYS A 162 -28.38 5.30 12.61
C LYS A 162 -29.86 5.29 13.00
N LEU A 163 -30.75 5.14 12.03
CA LEU A 163 -32.20 5.09 12.27
C LEU A 163 -32.66 3.69 12.72
N VAL A 164 -32.13 2.67 12.12
CA VAL A 164 -32.58 1.27 12.30
C VAL A 164 -31.73 0.50 13.32
N GLY A 165 -30.47 0.95 13.56
CA GLY A 165 -29.53 0.30 14.49
C GLY A 165 -29.05 -1.08 14.05
N ASN A 166 -29.35 -1.48 12.81
CA ASN A 166 -29.02 -2.80 12.27
C ASN A 166 -28.54 -2.69 10.80
N TRP A 167 -27.48 -3.41 10.47
CA TRP A 167 -26.93 -3.48 9.10
C TRP A 167 -27.61 -4.53 8.22
N GLY A 168 -28.51 -5.33 8.77
CA GLY A 168 -29.12 -6.47 8.12
C GLY A 168 -30.62 -6.34 7.82
N VAL A 169 -31.16 -5.11 7.74
CA VAL A 169 -32.55 -4.84 7.35
C VAL A 169 -32.58 -4.30 5.95
#